data_c91f071e95f1d2580ae204b08728fa42
#
_entry.id   c91f071e95f1d2580ae204b08728fa42
#
_cell.length_a   1.000
_cell.length_b   1.000
_cell.length_c   1.000
_cell.angle_alpha   90.00
_cell.angle_beta   90.00
_cell.angle_gamma   90.00
#
_symmetry.space_group_name_H-M   'P 1'
#
loop_
_entity.id
_entity.type
_entity.pdbx_description
1 polymer ?
#
loop_
_entity_poly.entity_id
_entity_poly.type
_entity_poly.pdbx_seq_one_letter_code
_entity_poly.pdbx_strand_id
1 'polypeptide(L)'
;MDLDGFLYEVEAFRDEMEDYVAEMDSAKGISLSSPDDVLKYVEEYRISSVRMWFTDMLGFLKSFSITPKELAGAFEEGMGFDGSSIEGYQRIQESDMVAVPLAPTAQVLPFRSGGSRSMRMFAEIRNPDGSHYASDPRQVLARQLDRLEGRGFAKMNIGPEPEFFYFKGPDAPPQILDHAGYFDINPV
;
A
#
# COMPACT_ATOMS: atom_id res chain seq x y z
N MET A 1 -0.20 -21.46 -22.96
CA MET A 1 -0.75 -20.19 -23.46
C MET A 1 -0.20 -20.03 -24.87
N ASP A 2 -1.04 -19.86 -25.86
CA ASP A 2 -0.56 -19.57 -27.22
C ASP A 2 -0.09 -18.10 -27.30
N LEU A 3 0.59 -17.76 -28.38
CA LEU A 3 1.15 -16.42 -28.56
C LEU A 3 0.05 -15.35 -28.62
N ASP A 4 -1.07 -15.67 -29.21
CA ASP A 4 -2.20 -14.73 -29.36
C ASP A 4 -2.86 -14.45 -28.01
N GLY A 5 -3.01 -15.46 -27.15
CA GLY A 5 -3.49 -15.29 -25.78
C GLY A 5 -2.55 -14.45 -24.92
N PHE A 6 -1.23 -14.63 -25.08
CA PHE A 6 -0.23 -13.81 -24.39
C PHE A 6 -0.26 -12.35 -24.84
N LEU A 7 -0.33 -12.12 -26.16
CA LEU A 7 -0.40 -10.75 -26.71
C LEU A 7 -1.68 -10.03 -26.24
N TYR A 8 -2.81 -10.73 -26.21
CA TYR A 8 -4.06 -10.17 -25.70
C TYR A 8 -3.95 -9.73 -24.23
N GLU A 9 -3.34 -10.54 -23.35
CA GLU A 9 -3.14 -10.17 -21.94
C GLU A 9 -2.18 -8.98 -21.79
N VAL A 10 -1.11 -8.92 -22.61
CA VAL A 10 -0.18 -7.79 -22.61
C VAL A 10 -0.85 -6.50 -23.08
N GLU A 11 -1.68 -6.58 -24.13
CA GLU A 11 -2.44 -5.42 -24.61
C GLU A 11 -3.47 -4.95 -23.57
N ALA A 12 -4.21 -5.87 -22.97
CA ALA A 12 -5.17 -5.55 -21.91
C ALA A 12 -4.48 -4.88 -20.70
N PHE A 13 -3.31 -5.39 -20.29
CA PHE A 13 -2.53 -4.78 -19.22
C PHE A 13 -2.01 -3.38 -19.60
N ARG A 14 -1.55 -3.21 -20.85
CA ARG A 14 -1.11 -1.90 -21.34
C ARG A 14 -2.26 -0.89 -21.28
N ASP A 15 -3.42 -1.25 -21.80
CA ASP A 15 -4.59 -0.37 -21.84
C ASP A 15 -5.05 -0.01 -20.42
N GLU A 16 -5.00 -0.95 -19.49
CA GLU A 16 -5.28 -0.72 -18.06
C GLU A 16 -4.27 0.24 -17.42
N MET A 17 -2.99 0.14 -17.79
CA MET A 17 -1.94 1.04 -17.33
C MET A 17 -2.04 2.43 -17.96
N GLU A 18 -2.41 2.54 -19.24
CA GLU A 18 -2.65 3.83 -19.91
C GLU A 18 -3.81 4.57 -19.26
N ASP A 19 -4.92 3.88 -18.96
CA ASP A 19 -6.05 4.43 -18.21
C ASP A 19 -5.63 4.90 -16.81
N TYR A 20 -4.82 4.10 -16.10
CA TYR A 20 -4.30 4.47 -14.78
C TYR A 20 -3.43 5.73 -14.86
N VAL A 21 -2.51 5.81 -15.83
CA VAL A 21 -1.66 7.00 -16.04
C VAL A 21 -2.51 8.21 -16.36
N ALA A 22 -3.52 8.08 -17.23
CA ALA A 22 -4.45 9.17 -17.57
C ALA A 22 -5.24 9.65 -16.34
N GLU A 23 -5.68 8.73 -15.48
CA GLU A 23 -6.32 9.07 -14.21
C GLU A 23 -5.38 9.78 -13.25
N MET A 24 -4.13 9.28 -13.12
CA MET A 24 -3.10 9.95 -12.32
C MET A 24 -2.79 11.35 -12.85
N ASP A 25 -2.78 11.53 -14.18
CA ASP A 25 -2.59 12.84 -14.80
C ASP A 25 -3.80 13.76 -14.59
N SER A 26 -5.01 13.25 -14.63
CA SER A 26 -6.22 14.04 -14.32
C SER A 26 -6.32 14.40 -12.84
N ALA A 27 -5.76 13.58 -11.97
CA ALA A 27 -5.65 13.83 -10.53
C ALA A 27 -4.44 14.71 -10.16
N LYS A 28 -3.62 15.14 -11.13
CA LYS A 28 -2.54 16.10 -10.89
C LYS A 28 -3.11 17.41 -10.37
N GLY A 29 -2.80 17.70 -9.13
CA GLY A 29 -3.30 18.90 -8.41
C GLY A 29 -4.35 18.59 -7.35
N ILE A 30 -4.85 17.36 -7.25
CA ILE A 30 -5.68 16.96 -6.12
C ILE A 30 -4.73 16.57 -4.98
N SER A 31 -4.73 17.38 -3.94
CA SER A 31 -4.02 17.04 -2.71
C SER A 31 -4.86 16.03 -1.92
N LEU A 32 -4.32 14.88 -1.61
CA LEU A 32 -4.92 13.89 -0.69
C LEU A 32 -4.33 14.04 0.72
N SER A 33 -4.05 15.25 1.15
CA SER A 33 -3.33 15.54 2.39
C SER A 33 -4.22 15.51 3.64
N SER A 34 -5.51 15.63 3.47
CA SER A 34 -6.48 15.60 4.58
C SER A 34 -7.52 14.49 4.43
N PRO A 35 -8.16 14.05 5.53
CA PRO A 35 -9.29 13.13 5.46
C PRO A 35 -10.40 13.60 4.51
N ASP A 36 -10.76 14.88 4.55
CA ASP A 36 -11.80 15.46 3.70
C ASP A 36 -11.45 15.37 2.21
N ASP A 37 -10.18 15.59 1.84
CA ASP A 37 -9.73 15.45 0.46
C ASP A 37 -9.87 14.01 -0.02
N VAL A 38 -9.49 13.04 0.83
CA VAL A 38 -9.61 11.62 0.52
C VAL A 38 -11.06 11.19 0.39
N LEU A 39 -11.95 11.64 1.29
CA LEU A 39 -13.38 11.32 1.25
C LEU A 39 -14.02 11.83 -0.05
N LYS A 40 -13.73 13.08 -0.44
CA LYS A 40 -14.20 13.65 -1.71
C LYS A 40 -13.68 12.87 -2.91
N TYR A 41 -12.40 12.52 -2.90
CA TYR A 41 -11.79 11.74 -3.97
C TYR A 41 -12.46 10.36 -4.12
N VAL A 42 -12.67 9.68 -3.00
CA VAL A 42 -13.31 8.35 -2.97
C VAL A 42 -14.71 8.39 -3.58
N GLU A 43 -15.48 9.44 -3.30
CA GLU A 43 -16.82 9.63 -3.87
C GLU A 43 -16.76 9.98 -5.36
N GLU A 44 -15.97 10.99 -5.74
CA GLU A 44 -15.86 11.51 -7.11
C GLU A 44 -15.38 10.43 -8.09
N TYR A 45 -14.35 9.68 -7.71
CA TYR A 45 -13.73 8.65 -8.56
C TYR A 45 -14.30 7.25 -8.33
N ARG A 46 -15.36 7.12 -7.52
CA ARG A 46 -16.09 5.86 -7.26
C ARG A 46 -15.19 4.74 -6.80
N ILE A 47 -14.29 5.04 -5.86
CA ILE A 47 -13.47 4.00 -5.24
C ILE A 47 -14.37 2.99 -4.54
N SER A 48 -14.22 1.73 -4.83
CA SER A 48 -15.09 0.65 -4.31
C SER A 48 -14.54 -0.01 -3.05
N SER A 49 -13.24 0.10 -2.82
CA SER A 49 -12.54 -0.54 -1.69
C SER A 49 -11.34 0.30 -1.26
N VAL A 50 -11.14 0.40 0.04
CA VAL A 50 -9.98 1.06 0.63
C VAL A 50 -9.18 0.04 1.43
N ARG A 51 -7.91 -0.14 1.05
CA ARG A 51 -7.00 -1.07 1.72
C ARG A 51 -6.18 -0.33 2.76
N MET A 52 -6.28 -0.79 4.00
CA MET A 52 -5.47 -0.33 5.12
C MET A 52 -4.18 -1.15 5.15
N TRP A 53 -3.04 -0.51 4.86
CA TRP A 53 -1.74 -1.16 4.82
C TRP A 53 -0.93 -0.84 6.09
N PHE A 54 -0.36 -1.85 6.70
CA PHE A 54 0.55 -1.72 7.83
C PHE A 54 1.63 -2.81 7.79
N THR A 55 2.65 -2.68 8.60
CA THR A 55 3.80 -3.60 8.58
C THR A 55 3.82 -4.40 9.89
N ASP A 56 4.03 -5.71 9.81
CA ASP A 56 4.27 -6.53 10.98
C ASP A 56 5.71 -6.38 11.51
N MET A 57 6.02 -7.02 12.65
CA MET A 57 7.35 -6.93 13.26
C MET A 57 8.48 -7.55 12.42
N LEU A 58 8.14 -8.43 11.49
CA LEU A 58 9.10 -9.07 10.58
C LEU A 58 9.32 -8.26 9.31
N GLY A 59 8.60 -7.15 9.14
CA GLY A 59 8.70 -6.27 7.97
C GLY A 59 7.76 -6.63 6.82
N PHE A 60 6.86 -7.61 7.00
CA PHE A 60 5.90 -7.95 5.97
C PHE A 60 4.75 -6.96 5.93
N LEU A 61 4.39 -6.56 4.71
CA LEU A 61 3.21 -5.75 4.48
C LEU A 61 1.94 -6.58 4.71
N LYS A 62 1.11 -6.11 5.61
CA LYS A 62 -0.21 -6.68 5.91
C LYS A 62 -1.30 -5.71 5.43
N SER A 63 -2.47 -6.24 5.14
CA SER A 63 -3.61 -5.40 4.79
C SER A 63 -4.95 -6.05 5.12
N PHE A 64 -5.93 -5.21 5.39
CA PHE A 64 -7.34 -5.54 5.30
C PHE A 64 -8.07 -4.44 4.53
N SER A 65 -9.28 -4.72 4.08
CA SER A 65 -10.06 -3.76 3.30
C SER A 65 -11.29 -3.30 4.06
N ILE A 66 -11.61 -2.03 3.88
CA ILE A 66 -12.86 -1.43 4.36
C ILE A 66 -13.66 -0.90 3.17
N THR A 67 -14.95 -0.71 3.36
CA THR A 67 -15.79 -0.06 2.37
C THR A 67 -15.65 1.47 2.44
N PRO A 68 -15.95 2.19 1.35
CA PRO A 68 -15.95 3.66 1.39
C PRO A 68 -16.86 4.26 2.47
N LYS A 69 -17.94 3.56 2.85
CA LYS A 69 -18.88 4.00 3.88
C LYS A 69 -18.26 4.04 5.29
N GLU A 70 -17.30 3.18 5.54
CA GLU A 70 -16.59 3.08 6.83
C GLU A 70 -15.45 4.09 6.95
N LEU A 71 -15.03 4.68 5.81
CA LEU A 71 -13.80 5.47 5.75
C LEU A 71 -13.83 6.71 6.64
N ALA A 72 -14.96 7.40 6.74
CA ALA A 72 -15.10 8.57 7.62
C ALA A 72 -14.88 8.18 9.09
N GLY A 73 -15.57 7.13 9.56
CA GLY A 73 -15.35 6.60 10.91
C GLY A 73 -13.93 6.07 11.13
N ALA A 74 -13.31 5.50 10.09
CA ALA A 74 -11.93 5.04 10.16
C ALA A 74 -10.94 6.20 10.39
N PHE A 75 -11.19 7.38 9.84
CA PHE A 75 -10.38 8.57 10.13
C PHE A 75 -10.59 9.13 11.53
N GLU A 76 -11.81 9.05 12.05
CA GLU A 76 -12.17 9.59 13.37
C GLU A 76 -11.74 8.66 14.52
N GLU A 77 -12.10 7.39 14.43
CA GLU A 77 -11.97 6.42 15.52
C GLU A 77 -10.95 5.31 15.22
N GLY A 78 -10.56 5.17 13.94
CA GLY A 78 -9.80 4.04 13.44
C GLY A 78 -10.67 2.81 13.20
N MET A 79 -10.03 1.74 12.71
CA MET A 79 -10.66 0.45 12.45
C MET A 79 -10.10 -0.60 13.39
N GLY A 80 -10.97 -1.20 14.19
CA GLY A 80 -10.61 -2.31 15.07
C GLY A 80 -10.24 -3.57 14.28
N PHE A 81 -9.22 -4.27 14.72
CA PHE A 81 -8.83 -5.57 14.18
C PHE A 81 -8.18 -6.44 15.26
N ASP A 82 -8.17 -7.75 15.05
CA ASP A 82 -7.53 -8.72 15.94
C ASP A 82 -6.01 -8.78 15.69
N GLY A 83 -5.26 -8.11 16.57
CA GLY A 83 -3.79 -8.09 16.53
C GLY A 83 -3.14 -9.43 16.85
N SER A 84 -3.85 -10.39 17.45
CA SER A 84 -3.31 -11.73 17.70
C SER A 84 -3.11 -12.53 16.40
N SER A 85 -3.80 -12.14 15.33
CA SER A 85 -3.63 -12.69 13.99
C SER A 85 -2.37 -12.15 13.28
N ILE A 86 -1.70 -11.16 13.88
CA ILE A 86 -0.48 -10.53 13.33
C ILE A 86 0.72 -11.01 14.13
N GLU A 87 1.65 -11.68 13.46
CA GLU A 87 2.83 -12.23 14.09
C GLU A 87 3.66 -11.16 14.81
N GLY A 88 3.92 -11.40 16.09
CA GLY A 88 4.71 -10.52 16.94
C GLY A 88 3.95 -9.31 17.50
N TYR A 89 2.63 -9.15 17.24
CA TYR A 89 1.88 -8.03 17.79
C TYR A 89 1.41 -8.32 19.21
N GLN A 90 0.28 -8.96 19.40
CA GLN A 90 -0.33 -9.13 20.72
C GLN A 90 -0.66 -10.59 21.04
N ARG A 91 -0.82 -10.87 22.34
CA ARG A 91 -1.34 -12.15 22.81
C ARG A 91 -2.87 -12.17 22.67
N ILE A 92 -3.45 -13.37 22.60
CA ILE A 92 -4.90 -13.57 22.43
C ILE A 92 -5.75 -12.81 23.48
N GLN A 93 -5.22 -12.64 24.69
CA GLN A 93 -5.94 -11.98 25.79
C GLN A 93 -6.00 -10.43 25.66
N GLU A 94 -5.17 -9.85 24.80
CA GLU A 94 -5.03 -8.39 24.59
C GLU A 94 -4.96 -8.08 23.10
N SER A 95 -5.81 -8.76 22.32
CA SER A 95 -5.69 -8.79 20.86
C SER A 95 -6.29 -7.59 20.15
N ASP A 96 -7.18 -6.85 20.79
CA ASP A 96 -7.85 -5.71 20.16
C ASP A 96 -6.87 -4.59 19.88
N MET A 97 -6.78 -4.22 18.61
CA MET A 97 -5.94 -3.14 18.11
C MET A 97 -6.72 -2.24 17.16
N VAL A 98 -6.23 -1.04 16.93
CA VAL A 98 -6.88 -0.05 16.09
C VAL A 98 -5.91 0.42 15.01
N ALA A 99 -6.33 0.33 13.75
CA ALA A 99 -5.61 0.87 12.60
C ALA A 99 -6.20 2.23 12.21
N VAL A 100 -5.40 3.29 12.25
CA VAL A 100 -5.80 4.65 11.90
C VAL A 100 -5.17 5.03 10.55
N PRO A 101 -5.98 5.29 9.51
CA PRO A 101 -5.45 5.60 8.18
C PRO A 101 -4.77 6.96 8.12
N LEU A 102 -3.73 7.06 7.34
CA LEU A 102 -2.95 8.27 7.11
C LEU A 102 -3.30 8.86 5.73
N ALA A 103 -4.15 9.87 5.70
CA ALA A 103 -4.62 10.52 4.46
C ALA A 103 -3.50 10.89 3.48
N PRO A 104 -2.35 11.48 3.90
CA PRO A 104 -1.27 11.83 2.97
C PRO A 104 -0.61 10.63 2.27
N THR A 105 -0.95 9.41 2.67
CA THR A 105 -0.45 8.19 2.04
C THR A 105 -1.44 7.55 1.08
N ALA A 106 -2.60 8.18 0.87
CA ALA A 106 -3.63 7.68 -0.03
C ALA A 106 -3.11 7.58 -1.47
N GLN A 107 -3.36 6.44 -2.09
CA GLN A 107 -3.00 6.20 -3.49
C GLN A 107 -3.95 5.19 -4.11
N VAL A 108 -4.42 5.49 -5.30
CA VAL A 108 -5.18 4.53 -6.11
C VAL A 108 -4.25 3.41 -6.55
N LEU A 109 -4.72 2.17 -6.48
CA LEU A 109 -3.96 1.03 -6.96
C LEU A 109 -4.15 0.89 -8.48
N PRO A 110 -3.07 0.58 -9.22
CA PRO A 110 -3.13 0.43 -10.68
C PRO A 110 -3.89 -0.84 -11.11
N PHE A 111 -4.18 -1.73 -10.16
CA PHE A 111 -4.84 -3.00 -10.45
C PHE A 111 -6.35 -2.87 -10.25
N ARG A 112 -7.12 -3.24 -11.28
CA ARG A 112 -8.58 -3.32 -11.21
C ARG A 112 -9.00 -4.79 -11.08
N SER A 113 -9.84 -5.09 -10.11
CA SER A 113 -10.49 -6.40 -9.99
C SER A 113 -11.93 -6.28 -10.47
N GLY A 114 -12.25 -6.86 -11.62
CA GLY A 114 -13.59 -6.82 -12.19
C GLY A 114 -14.10 -5.41 -12.51
N GLY A 115 -13.21 -4.50 -12.94
CA GLY A 115 -13.55 -3.10 -13.24
C GLY A 115 -13.68 -2.18 -12.02
N SER A 116 -13.46 -2.69 -10.82
CA SER A 116 -13.55 -1.93 -9.57
C SER A 116 -12.23 -1.23 -9.23
N ARG A 117 -12.30 0.01 -8.79
CA ARG A 117 -11.14 0.79 -8.34
C ARG A 117 -10.90 0.59 -6.85
N SER A 118 -9.65 0.39 -6.48
CA SER A 118 -9.23 0.29 -5.08
C SER A 118 -8.21 1.36 -4.75
N MET A 119 -8.29 1.90 -3.54
CA MET A 119 -7.31 2.80 -2.95
C MET A 119 -6.57 2.09 -1.83
N ARG A 120 -5.33 2.46 -1.57
CA ARG A 120 -4.62 2.05 -0.37
C ARG A 120 -4.24 3.26 0.47
N MET A 121 -4.18 3.10 1.77
CA MET A 121 -3.53 4.02 2.70
C MET A 121 -2.69 3.23 3.69
N PHE A 122 -1.55 3.78 4.09
CA PHE A 122 -0.88 3.27 5.26
C PHE A 122 -1.66 3.64 6.52
N ALA A 123 -1.62 2.76 7.51
CA ALA A 123 -2.22 2.96 8.80
C ALA A 123 -1.17 2.94 9.91
N GLU A 124 -1.40 3.74 10.93
CA GLU A 124 -0.73 3.63 12.22
C GLU A 124 -1.49 2.64 13.09
N ILE A 125 -0.75 1.85 13.85
CA ILE A 125 -1.36 0.91 14.79
C ILE A 125 -1.36 1.53 16.18
N ARG A 126 -2.53 1.46 16.82
CA ARG A 126 -2.77 1.99 18.16
C ARG A 126 -3.35 0.93 19.07
N ASN A 127 -3.15 1.13 20.35
CA ASN A 127 -3.86 0.40 21.40
C ASN A 127 -5.33 0.88 21.47
N PRO A 128 -6.24 0.09 22.08
CA PRO A 128 -7.64 0.49 22.24
C PRO A 128 -7.85 1.80 23.00
N ASP A 129 -6.91 2.19 23.84
CA ASP A 129 -6.92 3.46 24.57
C ASP A 129 -6.48 4.68 23.73
N GLY A 130 -6.19 4.46 22.43
CA GLY A 130 -5.73 5.49 21.50
C GLY A 130 -4.23 5.77 21.53
N SER A 131 -3.47 5.20 22.47
CA SER A 131 -2.02 5.35 22.49
C SER A 131 -1.35 4.61 21.34
N HIS A 132 -0.20 5.12 20.86
CA HIS A 132 0.56 4.44 19.82
C HIS A 132 1.06 3.07 20.28
N TYR A 133 0.89 2.06 19.44
CA TYR A 133 1.48 0.75 19.70
C TYR A 133 3.00 0.81 19.54
N ALA A 134 3.70 0.57 20.66
CA ALA A 134 5.15 0.83 20.74
C ALA A 134 5.98 -0.03 19.79
N SER A 135 5.48 -1.22 19.41
CA SER A 135 6.15 -2.17 18.54
C SER A 135 5.72 -2.05 17.07
N ASP A 136 4.83 -1.11 16.72
CA ASP A 136 4.55 -0.79 15.33
C ASP A 136 5.85 -0.32 14.64
N PRO A 137 6.36 -1.02 13.59
CA PRO A 137 7.60 -0.63 12.91
C PRO A 137 7.56 0.80 12.37
N ARG A 138 6.40 1.28 11.93
CA ARG A 138 6.21 2.65 11.49
C ARG A 138 6.41 3.65 12.61
N GLN A 139 5.90 3.35 13.80
CA GLN A 139 6.12 4.18 14.99
C GLN A 139 7.56 4.13 15.49
N VAL A 140 8.23 2.98 15.34
CA VAL A 140 9.67 2.88 15.64
C VAL A 140 10.46 3.82 14.74
N LEU A 141 10.18 3.84 13.43
CA LEU A 141 10.84 4.75 12.49
C LEU A 141 10.53 6.21 12.81
N ALA A 142 9.27 6.57 13.03
CA ALA A 142 8.86 7.94 13.37
C ALA A 142 9.64 8.47 14.57
N ARG A 143 9.72 7.71 15.66
CA ARG A 143 10.50 8.10 16.85
C ARG A 143 12.00 8.30 16.57
N GLN A 144 12.57 7.59 15.60
CA GLN A 144 13.98 7.83 15.23
C GLN A 144 14.15 9.10 14.39
N LEU A 145 13.18 9.39 13.51
CA LEU A 145 13.17 10.64 12.74
C LEU A 145 13.05 11.85 13.66
N ASP A 146 12.15 11.81 14.66
CA ASP A 146 12.02 12.86 15.68
C ASP A 146 13.33 13.08 16.45
N ARG A 147 14.03 11.99 16.77
CA ARG A 147 15.36 12.09 17.43
C ARG A 147 16.42 12.72 16.54
N LEU A 148 16.38 12.47 15.24
CA LEU A 148 17.30 13.10 14.29
C LEU A 148 17.01 14.59 14.17
N GLU A 149 15.75 14.98 14.06
CA GLU A 149 15.32 16.37 14.04
C GLU A 149 15.74 17.11 15.31
N GLY A 150 15.55 16.50 16.46
CA GLY A 150 15.99 17.04 17.75
C GLY A 150 17.52 17.21 17.88
N ARG A 151 18.32 16.58 16.98
CA ARG A 151 19.76 16.76 16.87
C ARG A 151 20.18 17.72 15.77
N GLY A 152 19.22 18.39 15.12
CA GLY A 152 19.49 19.38 14.07
C GLY A 152 19.58 18.82 12.65
N PHE A 153 19.25 17.54 12.43
CA PHE A 153 19.15 16.97 11.09
C PHE A 153 17.75 17.17 10.55
N ALA A 154 17.60 18.00 9.53
CA ALA A 154 16.30 18.33 8.94
C ALA A 154 15.72 17.19 8.08
N LYS A 155 16.52 16.26 7.61
CA LYS A 155 16.11 15.25 6.63
C LYS A 155 16.98 13.99 6.66
N MET A 156 16.34 12.83 6.49
CA MET A 156 17.00 11.57 6.19
C MET A 156 16.61 11.14 4.78
N ASN A 157 17.58 10.99 3.89
CA ASN A 157 17.37 10.49 2.54
C ASN A 157 17.73 9.00 2.48
N ILE A 158 16.90 8.21 1.80
CA ILE A 158 17.12 6.78 1.58
C ILE A 158 17.01 6.52 0.08
N GLY A 159 17.99 5.78 -0.48
CA GLY A 159 17.96 5.27 -1.86
C GLY A 159 17.69 3.77 -1.83
N PRO A 160 16.45 3.30 -2.02
CA PRO A 160 16.17 1.88 -2.10
C PRO A 160 16.70 1.30 -3.42
N GLU A 161 17.22 0.07 -3.35
CA GLU A 161 17.73 -0.69 -4.51
C GLU A 161 16.95 -2.01 -4.61
N PRO A 162 15.71 -2.00 -5.16
CA PRO A 162 14.92 -3.21 -5.31
C PRO A 162 15.49 -4.09 -6.43
N GLU A 163 15.77 -5.36 -6.12
CA GLU A 163 16.18 -6.37 -7.07
C GLU A 163 15.04 -7.35 -7.31
N PHE A 164 14.77 -7.69 -8.58
CA PHE A 164 13.66 -8.56 -8.94
C PHE A 164 13.92 -9.30 -10.26
N PHE A 165 13.14 -10.36 -10.48
CA PHE A 165 13.11 -11.10 -11.73
C PHE A 165 11.75 -10.97 -12.38
N TYR A 166 11.74 -10.86 -13.71
CA TYR A 166 10.52 -11.05 -14.49
C TYR A 166 10.35 -12.54 -14.81
N PHE A 167 9.14 -13.03 -14.59
CA PHE A 167 8.75 -14.39 -14.95
C PHE A 167 7.80 -14.38 -16.14
N LYS A 168 7.75 -15.48 -16.90
CA LYS A 168 6.85 -15.65 -18.07
C LYS A 168 5.38 -15.76 -17.67
N GLY A 169 5.09 -16.06 -16.41
CA GLY A 169 3.74 -16.20 -15.89
C GLY A 169 3.73 -16.64 -14.44
N PRO A 170 2.54 -16.82 -13.84
CA PRO A 170 2.38 -17.19 -12.44
C PRO A 170 2.60 -18.68 -12.16
N ASP A 171 2.86 -19.50 -13.18
CA ASP A 171 2.94 -20.94 -13.07
C ASP A 171 4.19 -21.43 -12.32
N ALA A 172 4.06 -22.58 -11.67
CA ALA A 172 5.18 -23.24 -11.00
C ALA A 172 5.64 -24.47 -11.83
N PRO A 173 6.96 -24.70 -11.97
CA PRO A 173 8.07 -23.89 -11.47
C PRO A 173 8.22 -22.57 -12.25
N PRO A 174 8.62 -21.49 -11.57
CA PRO A 174 8.74 -20.19 -12.22
C PRO A 174 9.78 -20.24 -13.36
N GLN A 175 9.42 -19.67 -14.51
CA GLN A 175 10.31 -19.55 -15.68
C GLN A 175 10.69 -18.09 -15.86
N ILE A 176 11.98 -17.81 -15.85
CA ILE A 176 12.50 -16.45 -16.10
C ILE A 176 12.18 -16.00 -17.53
N LEU A 177 11.89 -14.71 -17.68
CA LEU A 177 11.53 -14.13 -18.98
C LEU A 177 12.73 -14.08 -19.93
N ASP A 178 13.90 -13.76 -19.40
CA ASP A 178 15.16 -13.63 -20.13
C ASP A 178 16.31 -14.32 -19.40
N HIS A 179 17.47 -14.37 -20.02
CA HIS A 179 18.71 -14.92 -19.46
C HIS A 179 19.79 -13.85 -19.27
N ALA A 180 19.40 -12.57 -19.27
CA ALA A 180 20.33 -11.48 -19.07
C ALA A 180 20.95 -11.53 -17.67
N GLY A 181 22.24 -11.24 -17.60
CA GLY A 181 22.95 -11.06 -16.36
C GLY A 181 22.95 -9.59 -15.92
N TYR A 182 23.47 -9.36 -14.75
CA TYR A 182 23.64 -8.01 -14.21
C TYR A 182 24.60 -7.22 -15.12
N PHE A 183 24.22 -5.99 -15.51
CA PHE A 183 24.90 -5.13 -16.48
C PHE A 183 24.81 -5.55 -17.97
N ASP A 184 24.06 -6.56 -18.34
CA ASP A 184 23.84 -6.90 -19.73
C ASP A 184 23.01 -5.82 -20.43
N ILE A 185 23.48 -5.39 -21.62
CA ILE A 185 22.85 -4.30 -22.37
C ILE A 185 21.69 -4.80 -23.24
N ASN A 186 21.71 -6.06 -23.65
CA ASN A 186 20.68 -6.69 -24.45
C ASN A 186 20.09 -7.90 -23.72
N PRO A 187 18.99 -7.75 -23.00
CA PRO A 187 18.16 -8.89 -22.67
C PRO A 187 17.56 -9.43 -23.96
N VAL A 188 17.89 -10.65 -24.32
CA VAL A 188 17.36 -11.31 -25.53
C VAL A 188 16.11 -12.08 -25.16
#